data_179ffdf42524dabf7780ff137df7ee10
#
_entry.id   179ffdf42524dabf7780ff137df7ee10
#
_cell.length_a   1.000
_cell.length_b   1.000
_cell.length_c   1.000
_cell.angle_alpha   90.00
_cell.angle_beta   90.00
_cell.angle_gamma   90.00
#
_symmetry.space_group_name_H-M   'P 1'
#
loop_
_entity.id
_entity.type
_entity.pdbx_description
1 polymer ?
#
loop_
_entity_poly.entity_id
_entity_poly.type
_entity_poly.pdbx_seq_one_letter_code
_entity_poly.pdbx_strand_id
1 'polypeptide(L)'
;RSTVIGNSIYKIYDALGYNVIRINHLGDYGTQFGKMICAYRHWGNKEDVINEPIKTLLGYYTKFHEEVEKHPELDDEAREIFTKLEHGEPEEVELWQWFRDESLKEFNRVYKMLGIEFDSYNGESFYSDKMPRFVKELEEKGLLEESRGAHIVDLEKYGLGVALITKSDGSTLYITRDIAAAVYRKETYDFYKNIYVVASQQNLHFQQWIQILELMGYEWAR
;
A
#
# COMPACT_ATOMS: atom_id res chain seq x y z
N ARG A 1 13.04 -11.45 1.07
CA ARG A 1 14.12 -11.18 0.08
C ARG A 1 14.35 -9.68 -0.07
N SER A 2 13.33 -8.88 -0.39
CA SER A 2 13.47 -7.42 -0.56
C SER A 2 14.12 -6.74 0.64
N THR A 3 13.73 -7.10 1.85
CA THR A 3 14.28 -6.58 3.11
C THR A 3 15.80 -6.73 3.20
N VAL A 4 16.33 -7.92 2.90
CA VAL A 4 17.78 -8.19 2.96
C VAL A 4 18.54 -7.48 1.83
N ILE A 5 17.97 -7.46 0.63
CA ILE A 5 18.56 -6.74 -0.52
C ILE A 5 18.58 -5.24 -0.23
N GLY A 6 17.45 -4.69 0.26
CA GLY A 6 17.35 -3.28 0.62
C GLY A 6 18.37 -2.88 1.69
N ASN A 7 18.53 -3.71 2.72
CA ASN A 7 19.53 -3.48 3.76
C ASN A 7 20.98 -3.54 3.23
N SER A 8 21.26 -4.41 2.26
CA SER A 8 22.58 -4.46 1.63
C SER A 8 22.86 -3.18 0.81
N ILE A 9 21.87 -2.71 0.05
CA ILE A 9 21.94 -1.45 -0.68
C ILE A 9 22.13 -0.28 0.29
N TYR A 10 21.35 -0.23 1.37
CA TYR A 10 21.51 0.76 2.44
C TYR A 10 22.96 0.82 2.92
N LYS A 11 23.55 -0.31 3.33
CA LYS A 11 24.92 -0.36 3.86
C LYS A 11 25.96 0.11 2.86
N ILE A 12 25.76 -0.12 1.56
CA ILE A 12 26.65 0.36 0.49
C ILE A 12 26.60 1.88 0.41
N TYR A 13 25.38 2.47 0.35
CA TYR A 13 25.23 3.92 0.25
C TYR A 13 25.70 4.63 1.53
N ASP A 14 25.43 4.06 2.70
CA ASP A 14 25.90 4.56 3.99
C ASP A 14 27.43 4.58 4.06
N ALA A 15 28.10 3.49 3.64
CA ALA A 15 29.56 3.40 3.55
C ALA A 15 30.18 4.39 2.53
N LEU A 16 29.41 4.81 1.52
CA LEU A 16 29.81 5.85 0.57
C LEU A 16 29.56 7.28 1.09
N GLY A 17 29.04 7.42 2.32
CA GLY A 17 28.81 8.71 2.97
C GLY A 17 27.48 9.40 2.63
N TYR A 18 26.53 8.69 2.04
CA TYR A 18 25.18 9.22 1.82
C TYR A 18 24.36 9.19 3.11
N ASN A 19 23.52 10.20 3.31
CA ASN A 19 22.47 10.17 4.30
C ASN A 19 21.31 9.31 3.77
N VAL A 20 21.11 8.12 4.32
CA VAL A 20 20.15 7.14 3.83
C VAL A 20 18.97 7.01 4.77
N ILE A 21 17.76 7.21 4.27
CA ILE A 21 16.51 6.99 4.99
C ILE A 21 15.94 5.61 4.60
N ARG A 22 15.76 4.74 5.58
CA ARG A 22 15.26 3.37 5.41
C ARG A 22 13.76 3.33 5.65
N ILE A 23 12.98 3.11 4.62
CA ILE A 23 11.53 3.10 4.70
C ILE A 23 11.00 1.67 4.54
N ASN A 24 10.24 1.20 5.50
CA ASN A 24 9.44 -0.01 5.40
C ASN A 24 8.04 0.37 4.92
N HIS A 25 7.81 0.25 3.61
CA HIS A 25 6.51 0.52 3.01
C HIS A 25 5.60 -0.69 3.17
N LEU A 26 4.85 -0.71 4.27
CA LEU A 26 3.96 -1.82 4.60
C LEU A 26 2.71 -1.80 3.72
N GLY A 27 2.29 -2.98 3.24
CA GLY A 27 0.98 -3.20 2.63
C GLY A 27 -0.09 -3.32 3.71
N ASP A 28 -0.30 -2.26 4.48
CA ASP A 28 -1.16 -2.24 5.66
C ASP A 28 -2.55 -1.64 5.39
N TYR A 29 -2.97 -1.56 4.12
CA TYR A 29 -4.26 -1.02 3.72
C TYR A 29 -4.82 -1.72 2.48
N GLY A 30 -6.15 -1.84 2.42
CA GLY A 30 -6.83 -2.43 1.27
C GLY A 30 -7.97 -3.37 1.68
N THR A 31 -8.74 -3.84 0.69
CA THR A 31 -9.92 -4.69 0.87
C THR A 31 -9.65 -6.00 1.62
N GLN A 32 -8.40 -6.47 1.62
CA GLN A 32 -7.98 -7.63 2.42
C GLN A 32 -8.21 -7.43 3.93
N PHE A 33 -8.15 -6.18 4.42
CA PHE A 33 -8.43 -5.91 5.83
C PHE A 33 -9.92 -6.01 6.15
N GLY A 34 -10.81 -5.63 5.24
CA GLY A 34 -12.23 -5.89 5.38
C GLY A 34 -12.52 -7.40 5.52
N LYS A 35 -11.88 -8.22 4.68
CA LYS A 35 -11.99 -9.68 4.73
C LYS A 35 -11.43 -10.27 6.03
N MET A 36 -10.29 -9.79 6.51
CA MET A 36 -9.70 -10.26 7.76
C MET A 36 -10.54 -9.87 8.97
N ILE A 37 -11.08 -8.65 9.02
CA ILE A 37 -11.97 -8.20 10.10
C ILE A 37 -13.27 -8.99 10.07
N CYS A 38 -13.88 -9.20 8.90
CA CYS A 38 -15.05 -10.06 8.74
C CYS A 38 -14.79 -11.47 9.27
N ALA A 39 -13.71 -12.11 8.84
CA ALA A 39 -13.31 -13.43 9.30
C ALA A 39 -13.06 -13.49 10.82
N TYR A 40 -12.42 -12.46 11.37
CA TYR A 40 -12.20 -12.37 12.81
C TYR A 40 -13.51 -12.23 13.58
N ARG A 41 -14.48 -11.45 13.11
CA ARG A 41 -15.80 -11.31 13.75
C ARG A 41 -16.57 -12.63 13.77
N HIS A 42 -16.48 -13.44 12.70
CA HIS A 42 -17.17 -14.72 12.61
C HIS A 42 -16.45 -15.86 13.36
N TRP A 43 -15.11 -15.92 13.32
CA TRP A 43 -14.35 -17.09 13.75
C TRP A 43 -13.13 -16.76 14.61
N GLY A 44 -12.94 -15.48 14.94
CA GLY A 44 -11.71 -15.04 15.56
C GLY A 44 -11.58 -15.38 17.03
N ASN A 45 -10.32 -15.53 17.44
CA ASN A 45 -9.91 -15.66 18.82
C ASN A 45 -8.76 -14.69 19.10
N LYS A 46 -8.93 -13.87 20.13
CA LYS A 46 -7.96 -12.83 20.48
C LYS A 46 -6.61 -13.42 20.92
N GLU A 47 -6.62 -14.51 21.68
CA GLU A 47 -5.42 -15.16 22.18
C GLU A 47 -4.58 -15.75 21.04
N ASP A 48 -5.24 -16.34 20.03
CA ASP A 48 -4.54 -16.90 18.88
C ASP A 48 -3.82 -15.81 18.06
N VAL A 49 -4.47 -14.64 17.89
CA VAL A 49 -3.84 -13.49 17.20
C VAL A 49 -2.64 -12.97 17.99
N ILE A 50 -2.73 -12.88 19.32
CA ILE A 50 -1.61 -12.42 20.16
C ILE A 50 -0.43 -13.40 20.12
N ASN A 51 -0.71 -14.70 20.17
CA ASN A 51 0.33 -15.74 20.24
C ASN A 51 1.04 -15.98 18.90
N GLU A 52 0.30 -16.03 17.80
CA GLU A 52 0.82 -16.31 16.45
C GLU A 52 0.18 -15.38 15.39
N PRO A 53 0.42 -14.03 15.45
CA PRO A 53 -0.35 -13.06 14.69
C PRO A 53 -0.33 -13.30 13.17
N ILE A 54 0.83 -13.52 12.59
CA ILE A 54 0.96 -13.70 11.14
C ILE A 54 0.26 -14.97 10.66
N LYS A 55 0.46 -16.07 11.36
CA LYS A 55 -0.16 -17.37 11.01
C LYS A 55 -1.67 -17.32 11.16
N THR A 56 -2.14 -16.72 12.25
CA THR A 56 -3.57 -16.62 12.58
C THR A 56 -4.29 -15.72 11.60
N LEU A 57 -3.76 -14.50 11.33
CA LEU A 57 -4.38 -13.57 10.39
C LEU A 57 -4.36 -14.11 8.95
N LEU A 58 -3.29 -14.79 8.54
CA LEU A 58 -3.26 -15.49 7.25
C LEU A 58 -4.30 -16.62 7.21
N GLY A 59 -4.45 -17.34 8.30
CA GLY A 59 -5.48 -18.39 8.44
C GLY A 59 -6.89 -17.84 8.29
N TYR A 60 -7.20 -16.68 8.88
CA TYR A 60 -8.49 -16.01 8.71
C TYR A 60 -8.72 -15.57 7.27
N TYR A 61 -7.69 -15.00 6.62
CA TYR A 61 -7.78 -14.62 5.22
C TYR A 61 -8.04 -15.83 4.31
N THR A 62 -7.35 -16.94 4.53
CA THR A 62 -7.56 -18.18 3.76
C THR A 62 -8.95 -18.74 4.00
N LYS A 63 -9.38 -18.86 5.27
CA LYS A 63 -10.71 -19.35 5.64
C LYS A 63 -11.83 -18.49 5.06
N PHE A 64 -11.65 -17.16 5.02
CA PHE A 64 -12.60 -16.27 4.37
C PHE A 64 -12.84 -16.66 2.91
N HIS A 65 -11.75 -16.93 2.16
CA HIS A 65 -11.85 -17.33 0.76
C HIS A 65 -12.49 -18.70 0.54
N GLU A 66 -12.34 -19.61 1.48
CA GLU A 66 -13.01 -20.92 1.44
C GLU A 66 -14.50 -20.81 1.76
N GLU A 67 -14.86 -19.97 2.73
CA GLU A 67 -16.25 -19.81 3.17
C GLU A 67 -17.08 -18.92 2.22
N VAL A 68 -16.49 -17.92 1.58
CA VAL A 68 -17.18 -17.04 0.64
C VAL A 68 -17.70 -17.81 -0.60
N GLU A 69 -17.08 -18.93 -0.96
CA GLU A 69 -17.59 -19.80 -2.04
C GLU A 69 -18.95 -20.44 -1.69
N LYS A 70 -19.22 -20.67 -0.39
CA LYS A 70 -20.45 -21.24 0.13
C LYS A 70 -21.44 -20.18 0.61
N HIS A 71 -20.91 -19.03 1.04
CA HIS A 71 -21.59 -17.90 1.65
C HIS A 71 -21.20 -16.59 0.95
N PRO A 72 -21.69 -16.33 -0.29
CA PRO A 72 -21.34 -15.14 -1.07
C PRO A 72 -21.62 -13.80 -0.37
N GLU A 73 -22.57 -13.78 0.56
CA GLU A 73 -22.93 -12.62 1.39
C GLU A 73 -21.76 -12.08 2.23
N LEU A 74 -20.77 -12.93 2.54
CA LEU A 74 -19.57 -12.53 3.28
C LEU A 74 -18.70 -11.52 2.48
N ASP A 75 -18.74 -11.56 1.15
CA ASP A 75 -17.99 -10.62 0.33
C ASP A 75 -18.59 -9.21 0.40
N ASP A 76 -19.92 -9.11 0.46
CA ASP A 76 -20.61 -7.83 0.66
C ASP A 76 -20.37 -7.29 2.07
N GLU A 77 -20.42 -8.15 3.11
CA GLU A 77 -20.08 -7.77 4.49
C GLU A 77 -18.63 -7.26 4.57
N ALA A 78 -17.66 -7.95 3.96
CA ALA A 78 -16.27 -7.55 3.96
C ALA A 78 -16.05 -6.20 3.24
N ARG A 79 -16.78 -5.93 2.16
CA ARG A 79 -16.75 -4.62 1.47
C ARG A 79 -17.31 -3.51 2.36
N GLU A 80 -18.44 -3.76 3.04
CA GLU A 80 -19.04 -2.81 3.97
C GLU A 80 -18.09 -2.49 5.12
N ILE A 81 -17.45 -3.52 5.71
CA ILE A 81 -16.43 -3.35 6.76
C ILE A 81 -15.26 -2.49 6.25
N PHE A 82 -14.77 -2.76 5.04
CA PHE A 82 -13.69 -1.96 4.49
C PHE A 82 -14.10 -0.51 4.22
N THR A 83 -15.33 -0.28 3.75
CA THR A 83 -15.89 1.07 3.57
C THR A 83 -15.96 1.81 4.91
N LYS A 84 -16.39 1.14 5.98
CA LYS A 84 -16.39 1.71 7.35
C LYS A 84 -14.97 2.05 7.82
N LEU A 85 -14.01 1.18 7.56
CA LEU A 85 -12.59 1.45 7.84
C LEU A 85 -12.09 2.71 7.10
N GLU A 86 -12.44 2.85 5.82
CA GLU A 86 -12.08 4.03 5.01
C GLU A 86 -12.70 5.32 5.54
N HIS A 87 -13.89 5.25 6.09
CA HIS A 87 -14.58 6.38 6.73
C HIS A 87 -14.11 6.66 8.17
N GLY A 88 -13.20 5.83 8.70
CA GLY A 88 -12.63 6.02 10.02
C GLY A 88 -13.57 5.61 11.17
N GLU A 89 -14.50 4.66 10.93
CA GLU A 89 -15.36 4.14 11.98
C GLU A 89 -14.55 3.50 13.10
N PRO A 90 -14.81 3.86 14.38
CA PRO A 90 -13.90 3.51 15.48
C PRO A 90 -13.62 2.02 15.66
N GLU A 91 -14.62 1.17 15.51
CA GLU A 91 -14.48 -0.28 15.70
C GLU A 91 -13.56 -0.91 14.63
N GLU A 92 -13.74 -0.53 13.37
CA GLU A 92 -12.96 -1.02 12.26
C GLU A 92 -11.51 -0.53 12.33
N VAL A 93 -11.34 0.74 12.70
CA VAL A 93 -10.01 1.34 12.90
C VAL A 93 -9.28 0.67 14.05
N GLU A 94 -9.95 0.41 15.19
CA GLU A 94 -9.34 -0.26 16.35
C GLU A 94 -8.89 -1.69 16.00
N LEU A 95 -9.72 -2.47 15.32
CA LEU A 95 -9.38 -3.83 14.91
C LEU A 95 -8.24 -3.84 13.88
N TRP A 96 -8.30 -2.97 12.87
CA TRP A 96 -7.24 -2.82 11.88
C TRP A 96 -5.91 -2.44 12.54
N GLN A 97 -5.93 -1.43 13.42
CA GLN A 97 -4.74 -0.97 14.14
C GLN A 97 -4.15 -2.10 14.99
N TRP A 98 -4.99 -2.84 15.70
CA TRP A 98 -4.55 -3.97 16.50
C TRP A 98 -3.90 -5.06 15.65
N PHE A 99 -4.51 -5.47 14.53
CA PHE A 99 -3.91 -6.46 13.62
C PHE A 99 -2.56 -6.00 13.07
N ARG A 100 -2.47 -4.72 12.71
CA ARG A 100 -1.23 -4.10 12.26
C ARG A 100 -0.15 -4.14 13.34
N ASP A 101 -0.50 -3.77 14.55
CA ASP A 101 0.45 -3.69 15.67
C ASP A 101 0.94 -5.08 16.08
N GLU A 102 0.07 -6.08 16.16
CA GLU A 102 0.48 -7.46 16.42
C GLU A 102 1.39 -8.01 15.30
N SER A 103 1.05 -7.73 14.05
CA SER A 103 1.90 -8.11 12.91
C SER A 103 3.27 -7.44 12.95
N LEU A 104 3.33 -6.16 13.31
CA LEU A 104 4.59 -5.42 13.44
C LEU A 104 5.49 -5.95 14.56
N LYS A 105 4.95 -6.46 15.66
CA LYS A 105 5.76 -7.11 16.71
C LYS A 105 6.54 -8.29 16.14
N GLU A 106 5.88 -9.14 15.34
CA GLU A 106 6.53 -10.30 14.73
C GLU A 106 7.52 -9.88 13.62
N PHE A 107 7.16 -8.91 12.77
CA PHE A 107 8.10 -8.37 11.79
C PHE A 107 9.34 -7.79 12.45
N ASN A 108 9.20 -7.01 13.50
CA ASN A 108 10.30 -6.41 14.23
C ASN A 108 11.19 -7.47 14.91
N ARG A 109 10.60 -8.59 15.37
CA ARG A 109 11.36 -9.74 15.90
C ARG A 109 12.30 -10.30 14.83
N VAL A 110 11.78 -10.48 13.59
CA VAL A 110 12.57 -10.97 12.45
C VAL A 110 13.61 -9.94 12.03
N TYR A 111 13.25 -8.66 11.94
CA TYR A 111 14.21 -7.60 11.59
C TYR A 111 15.36 -7.52 12.59
N LYS A 112 15.05 -7.61 13.90
CA LYS A 112 16.07 -7.66 14.94
C LYS A 112 17.03 -8.85 14.79
N MET A 113 16.52 -10.04 14.47
CA MET A 113 17.35 -11.23 14.19
C MET A 113 18.29 -11.02 13.01
N LEU A 114 17.87 -10.26 12.00
CA LEU A 114 18.66 -9.95 10.80
C LEU A 114 19.57 -8.72 10.99
N GLY A 115 19.48 -8.02 12.12
CA GLY A 115 20.19 -6.76 12.35
C GLY A 115 19.75 -5.65 11.39
N ILE A 116 18.45 -5.60 11.07
CA ILE A 116 17.84 -4.63 10.16
C ILE A 116 16.92 -3.71 10.94
N GLU A 117 17.03 -2.42 10.68
CA GLU A 117 16.22 -1.37 11.26
C GLU A 117 15.67 -0.46 10.17
N PHE A 118 14.56 0.22 10.46
CA PHE A 118 13.93 1.20 9.58
C PHE A 118 13.74 2.53 10.32
N ASP A 119 13.85 3.62 9.57
CA ASP A 119 13.65 4.98 10.08
C ASP A 119 12.17 5.39 9.98
N SER A 120 11.41 4.76 9.07
CA SER A 120 9.99 4.98 8.89
C SER A 120 9.24 3.68 8.58
N TYR A 121 8.04 3.56 9.14
CA TYR A 121 7.06 2.50 8.89
C TYR A 121 5.78 3.05 8.24
N ASN A 122 5.89 4.19 7.53
CA ASN A 122 4.77 4.76 6.78
C ASN A 122 4.42 3.86 5.60
N GLY A 123 3.43 2.99 5.82
CA GLY A 123 2.87 2.08 4.84
C GLY A 123 1.80 2.72 3.98
N GLU A 124 1.04 1.89 3.29
CA GLU A 124 -0.02 2.33 2.38
C GLU A 124 -1.10 3.16 3.08
N SER A 125 -1.47 2.80 4.31
CA SER A 125 -2.48 3.51 5.10
C SER A 125 -2.13 4.97 5.34
N PHE A 126 -0.86 5.28 5.54
CA PHE A 126 -0.38 6.64 5.79
C PHE A 126 -0.63 7.60 4.61
N TYR A 127 -0.72 7.07 3.40
CA TYR A 127 -0.90 7.89 2.19
C TYR A 127 -2.34 7.98 1.72
N SER A 128 -3.29 7.28 2.37
CA SER A 128 -4.68 7.20 1.91
C SER A 128 -5.39 8.55 1.89
N ASP A 129 -5.18 9.38 2.90
CA ASP A 129 -5.74 10.73 3.01
C ASP A 129 -5.08 11.75 2.04
N LYS A 130 -3.95 11.39 1.44
CA LYS A 130 -3.18 12.25 0.54
C LYS A 130 -3.51 12.05 -0.94
N MET A 131 -4.17 10.92 -1.27
CA MET A 131 -4.50 10.57 -2.65
C MET A 131 -5.45 11.56 -3.35
N PRO A 132 -6.49 12.13 -2.71
CA PRO A 132 -7.43 13.06 -3.37
C PRO A 132 -6.73 14.28 -3.98
N ARG A 133 -5.66 14.78 -3.37
CA ARG A 133 -4.83 15.88 -3.92
C ARG A 133 -4.35 15.55 -5.33
N PHE A 134 -3.89 14.34 -5.54
CA PHE A 134 -3.26 13.94 -6.81
C PHE A 134 -4.29 13.61 -7.88
N VAL A 135 -5.45 13.07 -7.52
CA VAL A 135 -6.57 12.93 -8.46
C VAL A 135 -6.99 14.29 -9.00
N LYS A 136 -7.15 15.28 -8.11
CA LYS A 136 -7.48 16.65 -8.48
C LYS A 136 -6.41 17.29 -9.36
N GLU A 137 -5.12 17.11 -9.01
CA GLU A 137 -4.01 17.64 -9.80
C GLU A 137 -3.95 17.02 -11.22
N LEU A 138 -4.23 15.73 -11.35
CA LEU A 138 -4.33 15.05 -12.64
C LEU A 138 -5.48 15.62 -13.49
N GLU A 139 -6.62 15.89 -12.87
CA GLU A 139 -7.78 16.50 -13.53
C GLU A 139 -7.46 17.93 -13.99
N GLU A 140 -6.90 18.77 -13.11
CA GLU A 140 -6.52 20.17 -13.44
C GLU A 140 -5.49 20.26 -14.57
N LYS A 141 -4.63 19.24 -14.71
CA LYS A 141 -3.64 19.14 -15.80
C LYS A 141 -4.20 18.52 -17.09
N GLY A 142 -5.48 18.10 -17.08
CA GLY A 142 -6.12 17.46 -18.23
C GLY A 142 -5.51 16.10 -18.60
N LEU A 143 -4.99 15.38 -17.60
CA LEU A 143 -4.37 14.07 -17.78
C LEU A 143 -5.36 12.92 -17.54
N LEU A 144 -6.52 13.19 -16.94
CA LEU A 144 -7.57 12.19 -16.69
C LEU A 144 -8.49 12.07 -17.90
N GLU A 145 -8.78 10.83 -18.27
CA GLU A 145 -9.80 10.47 -19.24
C GLU A 145 -10.84 9.57 -18.58
N GLU A 146 -12.10 9.70 -18.98
CA GLU A 146 -13.15 8.79 -18.52
C GLU A 146 -13.21 7.55 -19.42
N SER A 147 -13.16 6.38 -18.81
CA SER A 147 -13.31 5.10 -19.49
C SER A 147 -14.22 4.17 -18.70
N ARG A 148 -15.40 3.88 -19.23
CA ARG A 148 -16.41 2.99 -18.61
C ARG A 148 -16.77 3.38 -17.17
N GLY A 149 -16.87 4.69 -16.92
CA GLY A 149 -17.16 5.24 -15.60
C GLY A 149 -15.96 5.32 -14.64
N ALA A 150 -14.79 4.84 -15.03
CA ALA A 150 -13.54 4.95 -14.27
C ALA A 150 -12.67 6.09 -14.84
N HIS A 151 -11.77 6.64 -14.03
CA HIS A 151 -10.78 7.60 -14.53
C HIS A 151 -9.44 6.90 -14.78
N ILE A 152 -8.87 7.19 -15.94
CA ILE A 152 -7.62 6.62 -16.41
C ILE A 152 -6.64 7.71 -16.84
N VAL A 153 -5.36 7.34 -16.93
CA VAL A 153 -4.34 8.09 -17.70
C VAL A 153 -3.90 7.21 -18.85
N ASP A 154 -4.02 7.72 -20.09
CA ASP A 154 -3.54 7.04 -21.28
C ASP A 154 -2.03 7.19 -21.43
N LEU A 155 -1.33 6.05 -21.38
CA LEU A 155 0.12 5.96 -21.53
C LEU A 155 0.53 5.14 -22.78
N GLU A 156 -0.40 4.88 -23.70
CA GLU A 156 -0.15 4.09 -24.91
C GLU A 156 1.02 4.64 -25.74
N LYS A 157 1.12 5.97 -25.88
CA LYS A 157 2.23 6.62 -26.63
C LYS A 157 3.61 6.37 -26.01
N TYR A 158 3.67 5.93 -24.75
CA TYR A 158 4.90 5.53 -24.06
C TYR A 158 5.10 4.01 -24.03
N GLY A 159 4.18 3.24 -24.63
CA GLY A 159 4.20 1.77 -24.61
C GLY A 159 3.84 1.18 -23.24
N LEU A 160 3.17 1.93 -22.39
CA LEU A 160 2.83 1.54 -21.01
C LEU A 160 1.34 1.20 -20.82
N GLY A 161 0.55 1.23 -21.91
CA GLY A 161 -0.88 0.97 -21.87
C GLY A 161 -1.65 2.02 -21.06
N VAL A 162 -2.71 1.60 -20.40
CA VAL A 162 -3.61 2.48 -19.63
C VAL A 162 -3.38 2.30 -18.14
N ALA A 163 -3.26 3.42 -17.41
CA ALA A 163 -3.16 3.44 -15.96
C ALA A 163 -4.51 3.82 -15.34
N LEU A 164 -5.07 2.92 -14.52
CA LEU A 164 -6.33 3.15 -13.82
C LEU A 164 -6.09 3.95 -12.54
N ILE A 165 -6.73 5.11 -12.43
CA ILE A 165 -6.58 6.06 -11.30
C ILE A 165 -7.69 5.90 -10.27
N THR A 166 -8.96 5.91 -10.72
CA THR A 166 -10.13 5.65 -9.87
C THR A 166 -11.03 4.61 -10.51
N LYS A 167 -11.74 3.85 -9.70
CA LYS A 167 -12.80 2.96 -10.16
C LYS A 167 -14.07 3.74 -10.50
N SER A 168 -15.06 3.04 -11.06
CA SER A 168 -16.39 3.61 -11.38
C SER A 168 -17.18 4.07 -10.15
N ASP A 169 -16.87 3.54 -8.96
CA ASP A 169 -17.44 3.98 -7.68
C ASP A 169 -16.70 5.20 -7.09
N GLY A 170 -15.70 5.74 -7.79
CA GLY A 170 -14.89 6.87 -7.37
C GLY A 170 -13.75 6.50 -6.42
N SER A 171 -13.63 5.24 -5.98
CA SER A 171 -12.54 4.82 -5.10
C SER A 171 -11.20 4.89 -5.81
N THR A 172 -10.17 5.40 -5.10
CA THR A 172 -8.80 5.51 -5.62
C THR A 172 -8.09 4.15 -5.58
N LEU A 173 -7.10 4.00 -6.46
CA LEU A 173 -6.33 2.78 -6.58
C LEU A 173 -4.88 2.96 -6.09
N TYR A 174 -4.18 1.83 -5.96
CA TYR A 174 -2.81 1.77 -5.45
C TYR A 174 -1.82 2.65 -6.25
N ILE A 175 -2.06 2.91 -7.55
CA ILE A 175 -1.19 3.78 -8.35
C ILE A 175 -1.20 5.23 -7.83
N THR A 176 -2.36 5.75 -7.45
CA THR A 176 -2.50 7.10 -6.87
C THR A 176 -1.81 7.18 -5.50
N ARG A 177 -1.84 6.07 -4.75
CA ARG A 177 -1.15 5.96 -3.46
C ARG A 177 0.37 5.99 -3.61
N ASP A 178 0.91 5.31 -4.62
CA ASP A 178 2.35 5.34 -4.90
C ASP A 178 2.82 6.72 -5.38
N ILE A 179 2.02 7.41 -6.19
CA ILE A 179 2.25 8.82 -6.55
C ILE A 179 2.29 9.69 -5.28
N ALA A 180 1.30 9.56 -4.40
CA ALA A 180 1.25 10.29 -3.14
C ALA A 180 2.46 9.99 -2.25
N ALA A 181 2.87 8.72 -2.17
CA ALA A 181 4.03 8.30 -1.40
C ALA A 181 5.34 8.89 -1.97
N ALA A 182 5.52 8.88 -3.29
CA ALA A 182 6.72 9.41 -3.93
C ALA A 182 6.85 10.93 -3.72
N VAL A 183 5.76 11.66 -3.92
CA VAL A 183 5.75 13.13 -3.71
C VAL A 183 5.96 13.47 -2.24
N TYR A 184 5.26 12.81 -1.31
CA TYR A 184 5.47 13.01 0.12
C TYR A 184 6.94 12.78 0.53
N ARG A 185 7.56 11.72 0.01
CA ARG A 185 8.98 11.43 0.29
C ARG A 185 9.89 12.51 -0.27
N LYS A 186 9.61 13.04 -1.45
CA LYS A 186 10.37 14.17 -2.01
C LYS A 186 10.21 15.44 -1.17
N GLU A 187 8.98 15.77 -0.81
CA GLU A 187 8.67 16.96 0.01
C GLU A 187 9.27 16.86 1.42
N THR A 188 9.32 15.65 2.00
CA THR A 188 9.76 15.43 3.39
C THR A 188 11.27 15.27 3.51
N TYR A 189 11.88 14.50 2.60
CA TYR A 189 13.29 14.11 2.71
C TYR A 189 14.20 14.81 1.70
N ASP A 190 13.63 15.53 0.74
CA ASP A 190 14.36 16.15 -0.39
C ASP A 190 15.45 15.23 -0.98
N PHE A 191 15.09 13.99 -1.24
CA PHE A 191 16.00 12.95 -1.67
C PHE A 191 16.67 13.29 -3.02
N TYR A 192 17.94 12.93 -3.14
CA TYR A 192 18.66 12.86 -4.41
C TYR A 192 18.21 11.66 -5.25
N LYS A 193 18.01 10.51 -4.60
CA LYS A 193 17.58 9.25 -5.23
C LYS A 193 16.62 8.50 -4.31
N ASN A 194 15.53 7.97 -4.88
CA ASN A 194 14.61 7.08 -4.20
C ASN A 194 14.75 5.67 -4.81
N ILE A 195 15.10 4.67 -3.99
CA ILE A 195 15.35 3.31 -4.44
C ILE A 195 14.24 2.41 -3.93
N TYR A 196 13.49 1.81 -4.86
CA TYR A 196 12.44 0.84 -4.55
C TYR A 196 12.96 -0.58 -4.73
N VAL A 197 12.91 -1.37 -3.67
CA VAL A 197 13.32 -2.79 -3.68
C VAL A 197 12.10 -3.67 -3.71
N VAL A 198 11.63 -3.95 -4.91
CA VAL A 198 10.37 -4.65 -5.19
C VAL A 198 10.59 -5.85 -6.12
N ALA A 199 9.59 -6.71 -6.26
CA ALA A 199 9.64 -7.83 -7.20
C ALA A 199 9.45 -7.34 -8.65
N SER A 200 10.08 -8.03 -9.62
CA SER A 200 10.06 -7.66 -11.04
C SER A 200 8.66 -7.60 -11.66
N GLN A 201 7.69 -8.32 -11.08
CA GLN A 201 6.28 -8.24 -11.49
C GLN A 201 5.68 -6.84 -11.35
N GLN A 202 6.30 -5.98 -10.54
CA GLN A 202 5.87 -4.59 -10.35
C GLN A 202 6.45 -3.62 -11.41
N ASN A 203 7.29 -4.08 -12.32
CA ASN A 203 7.99 -3.20 -13.27
C ASN A 203 7.04 -2.29 -14.07
N LEU A 204 5.97 -2.85 -14.67
CA LEU A 204 5.03 -2.05 -15.43
C LEU A 204 4.33 -1.01 -14.56
N HIS A 205 3.90 -1.40 -13.37
CA HIS A 205 3.27 -0.50 -12.42
C HIS A 205 4.20 0.68 -12.07
N PHE A 206 5.48 0.41 -11.78
CA PHE A 206 6.46 1.47 -11.50
C PHE A 206 6.69 2.38 -12.69
N GLN A 207 6.82 1.82 -13.90
CA GLN A 207 6.96 2.62 -15.11
C GLN A 207 5.75 3.53 -15.35
N GLN A 208 4.54 3.04 -15.10
CA GLN A 208 3.32 3.82 -15.25
C GLN A 208 3.26 5.02 -14.31
N TRP A 209 3.38 4.82 -13.00
CA TRP A 209 3.24 5.94 -12.07
C TRP A 209 4.42 6.92 -12.12
N ILE A 210 5.64 6.48 -12.44
CA ILE A 210 6.77 7.36 -12.68
C ILE A 210 6.51 8.22 -13.92
N GLN A 211 6.02 7.64 -15.01
CA GLN A 211 5.64 8.38 -16.21
C GLN A 211 4.52 9.40 -15.93
N ILE A 212 3.56 9.04 -15.08
CA ILE A 212 2.50 9.97 -14.66
C ILE A 212 3.09 11.16 -13.90
N LEU A 213 4.01 10.95 -12.97
CA LEU A 213 4.71 12.03 -12.26
C LEU A 213 5.45 12.97 -13.23
N GLU A 214 6.12 12.44 -14.25
CA GLU A 214 6.76 13.25 -15.29
C GLU A 214 5.74 14.11 -16.05
N LEU A 215 4.60 13.55 -16.43
CA LEU A 215 3.50 14.25 -17.10
C LEU A 215 2.87 15.33 -16.22
N MET A 216 2.83 15.09 -14.92
CA MET A 216 2.40 16.07 -13.92
C MET A 216 3.42 17.22 -13.75
N GLY A 217 4.65 17.09 -14.27
CA GLY A 217 5.69 18.11 -14.21
C GLY A 217 6.66 17.95 -13.04
N TYR A 218 6.70 16.78 -12.40
CA TYR A 218 7.68 16.48 -11.34
C TYR A 218 9.02 16.06 -11.96
N GLU A 219 9.91 17.05 -12.25
CA GLU A 219 11.18 16.83 -12.94
C GLU A 219 12.12 15.85 -12.24
N TRP A 220 12.00 15.71 -10.92
CA TRP A 220 12.79 14.78 -10.10
C TRP A 220 12.40 13.29 -10.29
N ALA A 221 11.30 12.99 -10.99
CA ALA A 221 10.81 11.63 -11.22
C ALA A 221 11.55 10.90 -12.36
N ARG A 222 12.51 11.55 -13.04
CA ARG A 222 13.31 11.00 -14.15
C ARG A 222 14.46 10.13 -13.68
#